data_4e7751b1fcff2f7c7d85150372952e38
#
_entry.id   4e7751b1fcff2f7c7d85150372952e38
#
_cell.length_a   1.000
_cell.length_b   1.000
_cell.length_c   1.000
_cell.angle_alpha   90.00
_cell.angle_beta   90.00
_cell.angle_gamma   90.00
#
_symmetry.space_group_name_H-M   'P 1'
#
loop_
_entity.id
_entity.type
_entity.pdbx_description
1 polymer ?
#
loop_
_entity_poly.entity_id
_entity_poly.type
_entity_poly.pdbx_seq_one_letter_code
_entity_poly.pdbx_strand_id
1 'polypeptide(L)'
;MISVLKKYLEQNRHGNLNEEFKDIYLSHPNYPSLFSVTDTLEVLRIENMAANVPKNQLENLPEHFIAAIEVKDALNFVFVSKNQDTIIYETENNEKHTVNLEEFRELWNGLILAIEKNEKPSDIKKSEHKIAITLALLATVYLVSNFAYGFEIYGFLFRTLSFIGLLAGIFILLEKNENGNELVSKICSFNSNTSCDSVIKSKDSRITRWLDFTDLPILFFSINFIAGSLAGFAFGIIGLLSLLSLPVCLYSVYLQQTKLKKWCVLCLVVSSLVLAQSLLYVSYFDNFKINLTAVIHYSIITAICSALWFPLKKIISERKDLADKNKELSRFKRNFNLFEFLSSDV
;
A
#
# COMPACT_ATOMS: atom_id res chain seq x y z
N MET A 1 7.80 9.14 -10.50
CA MET A 1 7.56 10.60 -10.40
C MET A 1 6.60 10.98 -9.26
N ILE A 2 5.45 10.32 -9.07
CA ILE A 2 4.47 10.68 -8.03
C ILE A 2 5.04 10.52 -6.61
N SER A 3 5.78 9.46 -6.30
CA SER A 3 6.40 9.26 -4.98
C SER A 3 7.40 10.35 -4.63
N VAL A 4 8.22 10.73 -5.61
CA VAL A 4 9.20 11.83 -5.50
C VAL A 4 8.51 13.17 -5.22
N LEU A 5 7.43 13.48 -5.98
CA LEU A 5 6.67 14.72 -5.81
C LEU A 5 5.94 14.78 -4.45
N LYS A 6 5.29 13.69 -4.02
CA LYS A 6 4.64 13.63 -2.70
C LYS A 6 5.62 13.92 -1.57
N LYS A 7 6.79 13.28 -1.61
CA LYS A 7 7.83 13.50 -0.63
C LYS A 7 8.34 14.93 -0.61
N TYR A 8 8.51 15.52 -1.80
CA TYR A 8 8.91 16.91 -1.92
C TYR A 8 7.88 17.88 -1.35
N LEU A 9 6.58 17.63 -1.59
CA LEU A 9 5.48 18.37 -0.97
C LEU A 9 5.49 18.24 0.56
N GLU A 10 5.73 17.05 1.10
CA GLU A 10 5.84 16.82 2.55
C GLU A 10 7.00 17.59 3.16
N GLN A 11 8.17 17.56 2.52
CA GLN A 11 9.36 18.27 2.98
C GLN A 11 9.14 19.80 3.02
N ASN A 12 8.36 20.32 2.08
CA ASN A 12 8.02 21.75 2.01
C ASN A 12 6.71 22.08 2.75
N ARG A 13 6.23 21.21 3.65
CA ARG A 13 5.03 21.40 4.49
C ARG A 13 3.71 21.54 3.72
N HIS A 14 3.64 20.96 2.52
CA HIS A 14 2.42 20.86 1.71
C HIS A 14 1.82 19.44 1.70
N GLY A 15 2.22 18.56 2.63
CA GLY A 15 1.79 17.16 2.67
C GLY A 15 0.29 16.95 2.81
N ASN A 16 -0.45 17.93 3.36
CA ASN A 16 -1.92 17.93 3.40
C ASN A 16 -2.57 17.94 2.02
N LEU A 17 -1.87 18.41 0.98
CA LEU A 17 -2.34 18.50 -0.40
C LEU A 17 -1.94 17.29 -1.26
N ASN A 18 -1.23 16.31 -0.72
CA ASN A 18 -0.71 15.16 -1.46
C ASN A 18 -1.77 14.38 -2.25
N GLU A 19 -2.95 14.15 -1.68
CA GLU A 19 -4.01 13.42 -2.38
C GLU A 19 -4.69 14.29 -3.44
N GLU A 20 -4.92 15.56 -3.14
CA GLU A 20 -5.49 16.51 -4.10
C GLU A 20 -4.52 16.75 -5.26
N PHE A 21 -3.24 16.92 -4.98
CA PHE A 21 -2.18 17.00 -5.98
C PHE A 21 -2.19 15.75 -6.88
N LYS A 22 -2.21 14.57 -6.30
CA LYS A 22 -2.26 13.30 -7.05
C LYS A 22 -3.46 13.24 -7.99
N ASP A 23 -4.63 13.63 -7.51
CA ASP A 23 -5.87 13.55 -8.30
C ASP A 23 -5.86 14.55 -9.47
N ILE A 24 -5.42 15.78 -9.25
CA ILE A 24 -5.30 16.79 -10.30
C ILE A 24 -4.22 16.40 -11.30
N TYR A 25 -3.03 16.03 -10.83
CA TYR A 25 -1.89 15.66 -11.66
C TYR A 25 -2.19 14.45 -12.55
N LEU A 26 -2.79 13.38 -11.99
CA LEU A 26 -3.18 12.20 -12.77
C LEU A 26 -4.30 12.48 -13.76
N SER A 27 -5.09 13.52 -13.52
CA SER A 27 -6.19 13.96 -14.40
C SER A 27 -5.75 15.01 -15.43
N HIS A 28 -4.47 15.42 -15.41
CA HIS A 28 -3.96 16.43 -16.32
C HIS A 28 -3.81 15.89 -17.75
N PRO A 29 -4.22 16.65 -18.80
CA PRO A 29 -4.12 16.20 -20.21
C PRO A 29 -2.68 15.86 -20.62
N ASN A 30 -1.69 16.62 -20.14
CA ASN A 30 -0.28 16.45 -20.47
C ASN A 30 0.48 15.56 -19.46
N TYR A 31 -0.23 14.78 -18.66
CA TYR A 31 0.40 13.79 -17.78
C TYR A 31 1.21 12.78 -18.62
N PRO A 32 2.45 12.43 -18.24
CA PRO A 32 3.21 12.76 -17.01
C PRO A 32 4.29 13.85 -17.17
N SER A 33 4.07 14.90 -17.90
CA SER A 33 5.06 15.95 -18.19
C SER A 33 5.37 16.85 -16.98
N LEU A 34 6.51 17.56 -17.01
CA LEU A 34 6.83 18.57 -15.99
C LEU A 34 5.82 19.71 -16.02
N PHE A 35 5.31 20.08 -17.20
CA PHE A 35 4.24 21.07 -17.34
C PHE A 35 2.99 20.69 -16.55
N SER A 36 2.59 19.40 -16.57
CA SER A 36 1.45 18.96 -15.76
C SER A 36 1.71 19.04 -14.25
N VAL A 37 2.98 19.00 -13.82
CA VAL A 37 3.34 19.21 -12.41
C VAL A 37 3.21 20.67 -12.04
N THR A 38 3.80 21.57 -12.81
CA THR A 38 3.75 23.03 -12.53
C THR A 38 2.32 23.54 -12.55
N ASP A 39 1.52 23.18 -13.57
CA ASP A 39 0.12 23.56 -13.66
C ASP A 39 -0.71 23.04 -12.47
N THR A 40 -0.47 21.79 -12.05
CA THR A 40 -1.12 21.25 -10.85
C THR A 40 -0.76 22.01 -9.59
N LEU A 41 0.51 22.43 -9.43
CA LEU A 41 0.96 23.24 -8.30
C LEU A 41 0.33 24.62 -8.29
N GLU A 42 0.18 25.25 -9.46
CA GLU A 42 -0.51 26.53 -9.62
C GLU A 42 -1.99 26.44 -9.24
N VAL A 43 -2.70 25.37 -9.69
CA VAL A 43 -4.09 25.11 -9.31
C VAL A 43 -4.24 24.98 -7.80
N LEU A 44 -3.25 24.38 -7.13
CA LEU A 44 -3.19 24.25 -5.66
C LEU A 44 -2.67 25.50 -4.95
N ARG A 45 -2.37 26.56 -5.71
CA ARG A 45 -1.81 27.83 -5.21
C ARG A 45 -0.49 27.64 -4.46
N ILE A 46 0.33 26.72 -4.94
CA ILE A 46 1.70 26.52 -4.47
C ILE A 46 2.62 27.25 -5.43
N GLU A 47 3.34 28.25 -4.93
CA GLU A 47 4.34 28.93 -5.72
C GLU A 47 5.44 27.96 -6.13
N ASN A 48 5.72 27.90 -7.42
CA ASN A 48 6.65 26.95 -7.99
C ASN A 48 7.43 27.60 -9.14
N MET A 49 8.61 27.06 -9.41
CA MET A 49 9.47 27.47 -10.52
C MET A 49 10.13 26.24 -11.13
N ALA A 50 9.86 26.00 -12.41
CA ALA A 50 10.61 25.04 -13.21
C ALA A 50 11.59 25.83 -14.11
N ALA A 51 12.86 25.52 -14.02
CA ALA A 51 13.90 26.23 -14.77
C ALA A 51 15.01 25.28 -15.24
N ASN A 52 15.67 25.66 -16.36
CA ASN A 52 16.92 25.06 -16.77
C ASN A 52 18.06 25.93 -16.26
N VAL A 53 18.83 25.42 -15.30
CA VAL A 53 19.91 26.14 -14.62
C VAL A 53 21.25 25.64 -15.11
N PRO A 54 22.21 26.52 -15.41
CA PRO A 54 23.56 26.12 -15.78
C PRO A 54 24.20 25.26 -14.68
N LYS A 55 24.90 24.19 -15.08
CA LYS A 55 25.52 23.21 -14.16
C LYS A 55 26.49 23.80 -13.13
N ASN A 56 27.11 24.94 -13.46
CA ASN A 56 28.00 25.67 -12.56
C ASN A 56 27.28 26.41 -11.43
N GLN A 57 25.95 26.52 -11.48
CA GLN A 57 25.15 27.18 -10.46
C GLN A 57 24.50 26.20 -9.45
N LEU A 58 24.87 24.93 -9.46
CA LEU A 58 24.35 23.91 -8.57
C LEU A 58 24.49 24.29 -7.09
N GLU A 59 25.56 24.99 -6.72
CA GLU A 59 25.81 25.44 -5.34
C GLU A 59 24.81 26.47 -4.85
N ASN A 60 24.23 27.26 -5.76
CA ASN A 60 23.27 28.33 -5.44
C ASN A 60 21.82 27.83 -5.34
N LEU A 61 21.55 26.55 -5.64
CA LEU A 61 20.20 25.99 -5.56
C LEU A 61 19.75 25.80 -4.11
N PRO A 62 18.43 25.77 -3.85
CA PRO A 62 17.87 25.51 -2.53
C PRO A 62 18.37 24.18 -1.92
N GLU A 63 18.22 24.03 -0.60
CA GLU A 63 18.56 22.76 0.08
C GLU A 63 17.76 21.57 -0.46
N HIS A 64 16.50 21.81 -0.88
CA HIS A 64 15.60 20.78 -1.39
C HIS A 64 14.99 21.20 -2.72
N PHE A 65 15.11 20.35 -3.72
CA PHE A 65 14.51 20.57 -5.04
C PHE A 65 14.29 19.23 -5.76
N ILE A 66 13.53 19.24 -6.84
CA ILE A 66 13.46 18.12 -7.78
C ILE A 66 14.40 18.40 -8.93
N ALA A 67 15.21 17.43 -9.30
CA ALA A 67 16.11 17.48 -10.44
C ALA A 67 15.77 16.39 -11.45
N ALA A 68 16.12 16.65 -12.72
CA ALA A 68 16.12 15.64 -13.75
C ALA A 68 17.54 15.12 -13.94
N ILE A 69 17.75 13.82 -13.78
CA ILE A 69 19.03 13.14 -14.01
C ILE A 69 18.94 12.19 -15.20
N GLU A 70 20.03 12.03 -15.92
CA GLU A 70 20.14 11.09 -17.01
C GLU A 70 20.82 9.80 -16.53
N VAL A 71 20.06 8.68 -16.55
CA VAL A 71 20.58 7.36 -16.20
C VAL A 71 20.23 6.39 -17.32
N LYS A 72 21.24 5.82 -17.98
CA LYS A 72 21.08 4.85 -19.10
C LYS A 72 20.17 5.40 -20.21
N ASP A 73 20.43 6.62 -20.67
CA ASP A 73 19.69 7.33 -21.73
C ASP A 73 18.20 7.60 -21.38
N ALA A 74 17.81 7.48 -20.12
CA ALA A 74 16.48 7.80 -19.64
C ALA A 74 16.51 8.99 -18.67
N LEU A 75 15.59 9.93 -18.88
CA LEU A 75 15.41 11.09 -18.00
C LEU A 75 14.58 10.66 -16.78
N ASN A 76 15.16 10.75 -15.59
CA ASN A 76 14.52 10.41 -14.34
C ASN A 76 14.43 11.62 -13.40
N PHE A 77 13.24 11.85 -12.82
CA PHE A 77 13.07 12.89 -11.81
C PHE A 77 13.38 12.31 -10.45
N VAL A 78 14.21 13.03 -9.68
CA VAL A 78 14.67 12.65 -8.35
C VAL A 78 14.46 13.78 -7.36
N PHE A 79 14.18 13.44 -6.12
CA PHE A 79 14.16 14.39 -5.01
C PHE A 79 15.59 14.56 -4.50
N VAL A 80 16.05 15.80 -4.46
CA VAL A 80 17.41 16.15 -4.06
C VAL A 80 17.39 16.87 -2.72
N SER A 81 18.28 16.43 -1.83
CA SER A 81 18.62 17.10 -0.59
C SER A 81 20.10 17.43 -0.62
N LYS A 82 20.41 18.72 -0.68
CA LYS A 82 21.78 19.25 -0.74
C LYS A 82 22.26 19.61 0.65
N ASN A 83 23.38 19.04 1.08
CA ASN A 83 24.19 19.49 2.20
C ASN A 83 25.46 20.13 1.66
N GLN A 84 26.26 20.78 2.51
CA GLN A 84 27.39 21.62 2.10
C GLN A 84 28.26 20.97 1.01
N ASP A 85 28.70 19.72 1.19
CA ASP A 85 29.62 19.03 0.27
C ASP A 85 29.04 17.74 -0.33
N THR A 86 27.82 17.33 0.04
CA THR A 86 27.21 16.09 -0.38
C THR A 86 25.78 16.30 -0.86
N ILE A 87 25.41 15.55 -1.87
CA ILE A 87 24.03 15.49 -2.38
C ILE A 87 23.47 14.12 -2.13
N ILE A 88 22.31 14.08 -1.50
CA ILE A 88 21.50 12.89 -1.35
C ILE A 88 20.34 13.03 -2.32
N TYR A 89 20.25 12.12 -3.30
CA TYR A 89 19.08 12.08 -4.18
C TYR A 89 18.32 10.77 -4.00
N GLU A 90 17.01 10.85 -4.16
CA GLU A 90 16.10 9.74 -3.99
C GLU A 90 15.27 9.52 -5.24
N THR A 91 15.27 8.28 -5.73
CA THR A 91 14.58 7.85 -6.93
C THR A 91 13.10 7.54 -6.66
N GLU A 92 12.32 7.30 -7.71
CA GLU A 92 10.91 6.88 -7.60
C GLU A 92 10.71 5.60 -6.79
N ASN A 93 11.70 4.71 -6.79
CA ASN A 93 11.69 3.45 -6.04
C ASN A 93 12.11 3.62 -4.55
N ASN A 94 12.22 4.85 -4.07
CA ASN A 94 12.72 5.20 -2.73
C ASN A 94 14.18 4.76 -2.47
N GLU A 95 14.97 4.53 -3.53
CA GLU A 95 16.40 4.27 -3.40
C GLU A 95 17.13 5.59 -3.16
N LYS A 96 17.96 5.62 -2.10
CA LYS A 96 18.78 6.78 -1.74
C LYS A 96 20.21 6.58 -2.21
N HIS A 97 20.70 7.57 -2.89
CA HIS A 97 22.09 7.63 -3.36
C HIS A 97 22.75 8.86 -2.77
N THR A 98 23.96 8.67 -2.24
CA THR A 98 24.78 9.77 -1.72
C THR A 98 25.96 9.94 -2.65
N VAL A 99 26.11 11.12 -3.21
CA VAL A 99 27.18 11.47 -4.16
C VAL A 99 27.79 12.81 -3.79
N ASN A 100 28.99 13.11 -4.29
CA ASN A 100 29.56 14.43 -4.17
C ASN A 100 28.96 15.40 -5.22
N LEU A 101 29.24 16.71 -5.08
CA LEU A 101 28.73 17.74 -5.97
C LEU A 101 29.14 17.53 -7.43
N GLU A 102 30.37 17.08 -7.70
CA GLU A 102 30.88 16.89 -9.05
C GLU A 102 30.19 15.68 -9.74
N GLU A 103 30.06 14.57 -9.02
CA GLU A 103 29.35 13.38 -9.54
C GLU A 103 27.89 13.70 -9.86
N PHE A 104 27.22 14.45 -8.99
CA PHE A 104 25.84 14.85 -9.26
C PHE A 104 25.75 15.81 -10.45
N ARG A 105 26.70 16.72 -10.61
CA ARG A 105 26.78 17.67 -11.73
C ARG A 105 26.88 16.97 -13.09
N GLU A 106 27.56 15.82 -13.14
CA GLU A 106 27.63 14.99 -14.36
C GLU A 106 26.26 14.36 -14.70
N LEU A 107 25.58 13.81 -13.71
CA LEU A 107 24.29 13.12 -13.88
C LEU A 107 23.15 14.10 -14.18
N TRP A 108 23.23 15.32 -13.66
CA TRP A 108 22.16 16.30 -13.77
C TRP A 108 22.15 17.00 -15.13
N ASN A 109 20.98 17.08 -15.76
CA ASN A 109 20.83 17.74 -17.07
C ASN A 109 20.56 19.27 -17.01
N GLY A 110 20.51 19.87 -15.82
CA GLY A 110 20.24 21.29 -15.61
C GLY A 110 18.79 21.62 -15.26
N LEU A 111 17.83 20.70 -15.47
CA LEU A 111 16.43 20.94 -15.21
C LEU A 111 16.12 20.75 -13.72
N ILE A 112 15.43 21.76 -13.13
CA ILE A 112 14.97 21.74 -11.73
C ILE A 112 13.50 22.12 -11.64
N LEU A 113 12.88 21.67 -10.53
CA LEU A 113 11.62 22.20 -10.02
C LEU A 113 11.82 22.57 -8.55
N ALA A 114 11.56 23.85 -8.23
CA ALA A 114 11.53 24.37 -6.88
C ALA A 114 10.12 24.79 -6.49
N ILE A 115 9.73 24.58 -5.22
CA ILE A 115 8.47 25.05 -4.64
C ILE A 115 8.75 25.86 -3.39
N GLU A 116 7.88 26.81 -3.10
CA GLU A 116 7.96 27.58 -1.87
C GLU A 116 7.57 26.73 -0.66
N LYS A 117 8.27 26.94 0.46
CA LYS A 117 8.00 26.26 1.71
C LYS A 117 6.83 26.92 2.43
N ASN A 118 5.82 26.15 2.80
CA ASN A 118 4.68 26.67 3.56
C ASN A 118 5.12 27.07 4.97
N GLU A 119 4.85 28.31 5.36
CA GLU A 119 5.17 28.81 6.71
C GLU A 119 4.30 28.18 7.80
N LYS A 120 3.07 27.76 7.46
CA LYS A 120 2.14 27.15 8.41
C LYS A 120 2.36 25.63 8.46
N PRO A 121 2.36 25.00 9.65
CA PRO A 121 2.43 23.55 9.74
C PRO A 121 1.23 22.92 9.03
N SER A 122 1.50 22.00 8.11
CA SER A 122 0.43 21.26 7.43
C SER A 122 -0.27 20.34 8.42
N ASP A 123 -1.57 20.50 8.59
CA ASP A 123 -2.42 19.55 9.33
C ASP A 123 -2.56 18.23 8.54
N ILE A 124 -1.55 17.36 8.63
CA ILE A 124 -1.50 16.05 7.96
C ILE A 124 -2.46 15.04 8.65
N LYS A 125 -3.68 15.38 8.98
CA LYS A 125 -4.41 14.51 9.93
C LYS A 125 -5.70 13.83 9.47
N LYS A 126 -6.19 13.98 8.24
CA LYS A 126 -7.56 13.49 7.95
C LYS A 126 -7.68 12.04 7.48
N SER A 127 -6.66 11.45 6.86
CA SER A 127 -6.75 10.05 6.36
C SER A 127 -6.24 9.03 7.39
N GLU A 128 -5.21 9.37 8.17
CA GLU A 128 -4.62 8.48 9.17
C GLU A 128 -5.57 8.16 10.34
N HIS A 129 -6.44 9.10 10.72
CA HIS A 129 -7.39 8.87 11.82
C HIS A 129 -8.35 7.70 11.59
N LYS A 130 -8.81 7.47 10.36
CA LYS A 130 -9.74 6.35 10.08
C LYS A 130 -9.07 5.00 10.27
N ILE A 131 -7.84 4.86 9.78
CA ILE A 131 -7.05 3.63 9.95
C ILE A 131 -6.72 3.42 11.43
N ALA A 132 -6.28 4.47 12.12
CA ALA A 132 -5.98 4.42 13.55
C ALA A 132 -7.20 4.04 14.40
N ILE A 133 -8.38 4.58 14.11
CA ILE A 133 -9.63 4.21 14.79
C ILE A 133 -9.98 2.74 14.55
N THR A 134 -9.85 2.25 13.30
CA THR A 134 -10.12 0.85 12.98
C THR A 134 -9.18 -0.08 13.71
N LEU A 135 -7.87 0.24 13.73
CA LEU A 135 -6.87 -0.54 14.46
C LEU A 135 -7.11 -0.50 15.98
N ALA A 136 -7.49 0.65 16.53
CA ALA A 136 -7.85 0.79 17.94
C ALA A 136 -9.07 -0.05 18.31
N LEU A 137 -10.11 -0.08 17.48
CA LEU A 137 -11.27 -0.94 17.66
C LEU A 137 -10.90 -2.43 17.64
N LEU A 138 -10.09 -2.86 16.68
CA LEU A 138 -9.62 -4.25 16.62
C LEU A 138 -8.77 -4.61 17.85
N ALA A 139 -7.88 -3.70 18.30
CA ALA A 139 -7.08 -3.90 19.49
C ALA A 139 -7.94 -3.97 20.76
N THR A 140 -8.99 -3.15 20.89
CA THR A 140 -9.92 -3.22 22.03
C THR A 140 -10.69 -4.54 22.06
N VAL A 141 -11.19 -5.02 20.92
CA VAL A 141 -11.84 -6.35 20.83
C VAL A 141 -10.88 -7.46 21.25
N TYR A 142 -9.62 -7.40 20.78
CA TYR A 142 -8.57 -8.35 21.15
C TYR A 142 -8.31 -8.34 22.67
N LEU A 143 -8.15 -7.17 23.29
CA LEU A 143 -7.88 -7.04 24.72
C LEU A 143 -9.08 -7.52 25.57
N VAL A 144 -10.30 -7.10 25.21
CA VAL A 144 -11.53 -7.50 25.90
C VAL A 144 -11.73 -9.01 25.83
N SER A 145 -11.51 -9.63 24.67
CA SER A 145 -11.66 -11.08 24.52
C SER A 145 -10.66 -11.87 25.38
N ASN A 146 -9.39 -11.41 25.45
CA ASN A 146 -8.40 -12.05 26.34
C ASN A 146 -8.71 -11.87 27.82
N PHE A 147 -9.27 -10.73 28.22
CA PHE A 147 -9.71 -10.50 29.57
C PHE A 147 -10.94 -11.35 29.96
N ALA A 148 -11.93 -11.44 29.06
CA ALA A 148 -13.18 -12.16 29.30
C ALA A 148 -13.01 -13.69 29.39
N TYR A 149 -12.14 -14.27 28.55
CA TYR A 149 -11.95 -15.74 28.49
C TYR A 149 -10.75 -16.25 29.32
N GLY A 150 -10.07 -15.36 30.07
CA GLY A 150 -8.88 -15.71 30.83
C GLY A 150 -7.64 -15.96 29.93
N PHE A 151 -6.48 -16.07 30.59
CA PHE A 151 -5.18 -16.30 29.91
C PHE A 151 -4.88 -17.79 29.78
N GLU A 152 -5.81 -18.58 29.22
CA GLU A 152 -5.42 -19.91 28.75
C GLU A 152 -4.41 -19.74 27.62
N ILE A 153 -3.21 -20.26 27.83
CA ILE A 153 -2.05 -20.03 26.94
C ILE A 153 -2.37 -20.35 25.47
N TYR A 154 -3.12 -21.41 25.22
CA TYR A 154 -3.48 -21.83 23.86
C TYR A 154 -4.47 -20.88 23.21
N GLY A 155 -5.54 -20.54 23.93
CA GLY A 155 -6.52 -19.58 23.46
C GLY A 155 -5.90 -18.20 23.19
N PHE A 156 -5.00 -17.77 24.07
CA PHE A 156 -4.23 -16.56 23.87
C PHE A 156 -3.38 -16.61 22.59
N LEU A 157 -2.63 -17.69 22.38
CA LEU A 157 -1.79 -17.84 21.18
C LEU A 157 -2.62 -17.86 19.88
N PHE A 158 -3.72 -18.63 19.84
CA PHE A 158 -4.58 -18.66 18.65
C PHE A 158 -5.21 -17.30 18.35
N ARG A 159 -5.69 -16.56 19.36
CA ARG A 159 -6.23 -15.20 19.18
C ARG A 159 -5.15 -14.23 18.69
N THR A 160 -3.95 -14.31 19.26
CA THR A 160 -2.84 -13.45 18.87
C THR A 160 -2.42 -13.70 17.42
N LEU A 161 -2.24 -14.96 17.02
CA LEU A 161 -1.89 -15.31 15.64
C LEU A 161 -2.98 -14.90 14.66
N SER A 162 -4.26 -15.08 15.02
CA SER A 162 -5.39 -14.64 14.20
C SER A 162 -5.45 -13.12 14.07
N PHE A 163 -5.17 -12.38 15.15
CA PHE A 163 -5.12 -10.93 15.13
C PHE A 163 -4.00 -10.39 14.22
N ILE A 164 -2.79 -10.94 14.38
CA ILE A 164 -1.65 -10.57 13.51
C ILE A 164 -1.95 -10.91 12.04
N GLY A 165 -2.55 -12.08 11.79
CA GLY A 165 -2.96 -12.50 10.46
C GLY A 165 -4.02 -11.60 9.84
N LEU A 166 -4.98 -11.12 10.64
CA LEU A 166 -5.98 -10.14 10.20
C LEU A 166 -5.31 -8.81 9.80
N LEU A 167 -4.36 -8.32 10.60
CA LEU A 167 -3.60 -7.12 10.24
C LEU A 167 -2.82 -7.31 8.93
N ALA A 168 -2.16 -8.46 8.75
CA ALA A 168 -1.47 -8.78 7.50
C ALA A 168 -2.45 -8.81 6.30
N GLY A 169 -3.64 -9.38 6.46
CA GLY A 169 -4.71 -9.38 5.46
C GLY A 169 -5.18 -7.97 5.08
N ILE A 170 -5.34 -7.09 6.07
CA ILE A 170 -5.68 -5.68 5.84
C ILE A 170 -4.56 -4.98 5.05
N PHE A 171 -3.28 -5.20 5.39
CA PHE A 171 -2.17 -4.63 4.63
C PHE A 171 -2.12 -5.13 3.19
N ILE A 172 -2.39 -6.41 2.92
CA ILE A 172 -2.50 -6.96 1.57
C ILE A 172 -3.62 -6.24 0.79
N LEU A 173 -4.76 -5.99 1.43
CA LEU A 173 -5.89 -5.30 0.80
C LEU A 173 -5.58 -3.84 0.49
N LEU A 174 -4.89 -3.14 1.39
CA LEU A 174 -4.45 -1.76 1.18
C LEU A 174 -3.46 -1.65 0.01
N GLU A 175 -2.50 -2.58 -0.10
CA GLU A 175 -1.55 -2.63 -1.21
C GLU A 175 -2.25 -2.89 -2.55
N LYS A 176 -3.22 -3.80 -2.58
CA LYS A 176 -4.00 -4.11 -3.79
C LYS A 176 -4.75 -2.88 -4.34
N ASN A 177 -5.22 -2.01 -3.46
CA ASN A 177 -6.04 -0.86 -3.83
C ASN A 177 -5.24 0.41 -4.18
N GLU A 178 -3.91 0.32 -4.31
CA GLU A 178 -3.00 1.43 -4.68
C GLU A 178 -3.03 2.65 -3.75
N ASN A 179 -3.74 2.58 -2.64
CA ASN A 179 -3.62 3.55 -1.57
C ASN A 179 -2.34 3.28 -0.78
N GLY A 180 -1.19 3.20 -1.52
CA GLY A 180 0.10 2.86 -0.95
C GLY A 180 0.41 3.75 0.26
N ASN A 181 0.04 3.28 1.44
CA ASN A 181 0.58 3.84 2.66
C ASN A 181 2.10 3.62 2.59
N GLU A 182 2.83 4.69 2.78
CA GLU A 182 4.30 4.68 2.80
C GLU A 182 4.87 3.57 3.69
N LEU A 183 4.15 3.20 4.75
CA LEU A 183 4.48 2.08 5.64
C LEU A 183 4.42 0.72 4.92
N VAL A 184 3.39 0.47 4.11
CA VAL A 184 3.23 -0.82 3.40
C VAL A 184 4.25 -0.93 2.28
N SER A 185 4.49 0.15 1.54
CA SER A 185 5.51 0.17 0.49
C SER A 185 6.92 -0.05 1.04
N LYS A 186 7.26 0.51 2.20
CA LYS A 186 8.55 0.27 2.89
C LYS A 186 8.73 -1.18 3.32
N ILE A 187 7.66 -1.84 3.80
CA ILE A 187 7.71 -3.27 4.19
C ILE A 187 7.84 -4.15 2.94
N CYS A 188 7.17 -3.79 1.84
CA CYS A 188 7.14 -4.58 0.61
C CYS A 188 8.38 -4.41 -0.28
N SER A 189 9.12 -3.30 -0.14
CA SER A 189 10.32 -2.97 -0.94
C SER A 189 11.63 -3.14 -0.18
N PHE A 190 11.67 -4.01 0.83
CA PHE A 190 12.85 -4.21 1.70
C PHE A 190 14.10 -4.69 0.95
N ASN A 191 13.94 -5.35 -0.23
CA ASN A 191 15.06 -5.83 -1.05
C ASN A 191 14.67 -5.78 -2.53
N SER A 192 15.66 -5.69 -3.45
CA SER A 192 15.45 -5.67 -4.92
C SER A 192 14.68 -6.87 -5.47
N ASN A 193 14.68 -8.01 -4.77
CA ASN A 193 13.97 -9.23 -5.12
C ASN A 193 12.58 -9.35 -4.48
N THR A 194 12.17 -8.37 -3.63
CA THR A 194 10.85 -8.36 -2.98
C THR A 194 9.94 -7.35 -3.67
N SER A 195 8.74 -7.79 -4.05
CA SER A 195 7.71 -6.92 -4.62
C SER A 195 6.33 -7.52 -4.35
N CYS A 196 5.63 -6.97 -3.37
CA CYS A 196 4.25 -7.38 -3.07
C CYS A 196 3.33 -7.07 -4.25
N ASP A 197 3.51 -5.91 -4.88
CA ASP A 197 2.66 -5.43 -5.97
C ASP A 197 2.63 -6.39 -7.17
N SER A 198 3.80 -6.88 -7.59
CA SER A 198 3.90 -7.82 -8.73
C SER A 198 3.23 -9.18 -8.44
N VAL A 199 3.20 -9.62 -7.18
CA VAL A 199 2.55 -10.88 -6.77
C VAL A 199 1.04 -10.68 -6.61
N ILE A 200 0.64 -9.61 -5.92
CA ILE A 200 -0.77 -9.31 -5.58
C ILE A 200 -1.60 -8.99 -6.83
N LYS A 201 -1.03 -8.25 -7.80
CA LYS A 201 -1.70 -7.83 -9.04
C LYS A 201 -1.50 -8.78 -10.22
N SER A 202 -0.81 -9.91 -10.02
CA SER A 202 -0.60 -10.90 -11.09
C SER A 202 -1.92 -11.51 -11.57
N LYS A 203 -2.02 -11.85 -12.86
CA LYS A 203 -3.20 -12.56 -13.41
C LYS A 203 -3.36 -13.96 -12.77
N ASP A 204 -2.26 -14.57 -12.35
CA ASP A 204 -2.24 -15.87 -11.69
C ASP A 204 -2.74 -15.82 -10.22
N SER A 205 -3.00 -14.63 -9.67
CA SER A 205 -3.55 -14.45 -8.33
C SER A 205 -5.07 -14.70 -8.26
N ARG A 206 -5.75 -14.95 -9.38
CA ARG A 206 -7.19 -15.25 -9.42
C ARG A 206 -7.43 -16.74 -9.27
N ILE A 207 -8.19 -17.15 -8.25
CA ILE A 207 -8.62 -18.54 -8.04
C ILE A 207 -9.89 -18.80 -8.86
N THR A 208 -10.85 -17.88 -8.75
CA THR A 208 -12.11 -17.92 -9.47
C THR A 208 -12.49 -16.52 -9.93
N ARG A 209 -13.58 -16.40 -10.71
CA ARG A 209 -14.09 -15.08 -11.14
C ARG A 209 -14.45 -14.15 -9.98
N TRP A 210 -14.68 -14.68 -8.78
CA TRP A 210 -15.22 -13.96 -7.62
C TRP A 210 -14.23 -13.94 -6.44
N LEU A 211 -13.20 -14.80 -6.43
CA LEU A 211 -12.27 -14.99 -5.33
C LEU A 211 -10.83 -14.93 -5.82
N ASP A 212 -10.07 -14.02 -5.24
CA ASP A 212 -8.64 -13.86 -5.46
C ASP A 212 -7.84 -14.46 -4.30
N PHE A 213 -6.59 -14.83 -4.53
CA PHE A 213 -5.67 -15.25 -3.45
C PHE A 213 -5.53 -14.20 -2.35
N THR A 214 -5.70 -12.92 -2.68
CA THR A 214 -5.64 -11.80 -1.73
C THR A 214 -6.82 -11.74 -0.77
N ASP A 215 -7.96 -12.36 -1.13
CA ASP A 215 -9.16 -12.40 -0.28
C ASP A 215 -9.07 -13.48 0.81
N LEU A 216 -8.30 -14.55 0.55
CA LEU A 216 -8.18 -15.68 1.48
C LEU A 216 -7.63 -15.29 2.85
N PRO A 217 -6.51 -14.53 2.96
CA PRO A 217 -5.98 -14.14 4.26
C PRO A 217 -6.97 -13.33 5.09
N ILE A 218 -7.62 -12.33 4.47
CA ILE A 218 -8.55 -11.47 5.22
C ILE A 218 -9.79 -12.23 5.68
N LEU A 219 -10.36 -13.09 4.84
CA LEU A 219 -11.50 -13.93 5.22
C LEU A 219 -11.09 -14.92 6.32
N PHE A 220 -10.02 -15.67 6.11
CA PHE A 220 -9.56 -16.72 7.02
C PHE A 220 -9.28 -16.16 8.42
N PHE A 221 -8.46 -15.11 8.51
CA PHE A 221 -8.09 -14.55 9.79
C PHE A 221 -9.19 -13.70 10.43
N SER A 222 -10.10 -13.08 9.66
CA SER A 222 -11.28 -12.40 10.22
C SER A 222 -12.21 -13.40 10.90
N ILE A 223 -12.49 -14.52 10.22
CA ILE A 223 -13.34 -15.58 10.76
C ILE A 223 -12.70 -16.18 12.02
N ASN A 224 -11.41 -16.54 11.95
CA ASN A 224 -10.67 -17.10 13.07
C ASN A 224 -10.60 -16.15 14.26
N PHE A 225 -10.37 -14.86 14.02
CA PHE A 225 -10.32 -13.84 15.06
C PHE A 225 -11.69 -13.68 15.75
N ILE A 226 -12.77 -13.57 14.98
CA ILE A 226 -14.12 -13.44 15.53
C ILE A 226 -14.52 -14.72 16.26
N ALA A 227 -14.30 -15.91 15.66
CA ALA A 227 -14.63 -17.17 16.29
C ALA A 227 -13.86 -17.42 17.59
N GLY A 228 -12.55 -17.14 17.59
CA GLY A 228 -11.71 -17.26 18.78
C GLY A 228 -12.01 -16.22 19.86
N SER A 229 -12.58 -15.05 19.49
CA SER A 229 -12.96 -13.99 20.43
C SER A 229 -14.35 -14.18 21.03
N LEU A 230 -15.28 -14.79 20.28
CA LEU A 230 -16.67 -14.98 20.76
C LEU A 230 -16.92 -16.36 21.39
N ALA A 231 -16.13 -17.36 21.00
CA ALA A 231 -16.34 -18.74 21.39
C ALA A 231 -15.01 -19.44 21.69
N GLY A 232 -14.61 -19.48 22.95
CA GLY A 232 -13.37 -20.11 23.40
C GLY A 232 -13.21 -21.59 23.04
N PHE A 233 -14.29 -22.27 22.60
CA PHE A 233 -14.28 -23.66 22.16
C PHE A 233 -14.00 -23.83 20.64
N ALA A 234 -13.83 -22.74 19.90
CA ALA A 234 -13.60 -22.80 18.43
C ALA A 234 -12.15 -23.15 18.02
N PHE A 235 -11.20 -23.16 18.96
CA PHE A 235 -9.78 -23.33 18.65
C PHE A 235 -9.44 -24.65 17.95
N GLY A 236 -10.16 -25.75 18.29
CA GLY A 236 -10.00 -27.02 17.58
C GLY A 236 -10.31 -26.94 16.09
N ILE A 237 -11.37 -26.21 15.72
CA ILE A 237 -11.76 -26.00 14.32
C ILE A 237 -10.78 -25.05 13.63
N ILE A 238 -10.38 -23.98 14.29
CA ILE A 238 -9.38 -23.04 13.77
C ILE A 238 -8.09 -23.77 13.44
N GLY A 239 -7.60 -24.60 14.35
CA GLY A 239 -6.39 -25.40 14.15
C GLY A 239 -6.50 -26.40 13.01
N LEU A 240 -7.63 -27.14 12.94
CA LEU A 240 -7.89 -28.09 11.86
C LEU A 240 -7.91 -27.39 10.50
N LEU A 241 -8.61 -26.26 10.39
CA LEU A 241 -8.69 -25.51 9.14
C LEU A 241 -7.35 -24.88 8.77
N SER A 242 -6.55 -24.47 9.76
CA SER A 242 -5.18 -24.01 9.52
C SER A 242 -4.33 -25.13 8.91
N LEU A 243 -4.44 -26.35 9.43
CA LEU A 243 -3.75 -27.52 8.90
C LEU A 243 -4.19 -27.84 7.46
N LEU A 244 -5.49 -27.78 7.19
CA LEU A 244 -6.05 -27.99 5.85
C LEU A 244 -5.68 -26.87 4.86
N SER A 245 -5.31 -25.70 5.35
CA SER A 245 -4.89 -24.56 4.51
C SER A 245 -3.40 -24.61 4.11
N LEU A 246 -2.59 -25.49 4.71
CA LEU A 246 -1.15 -25.60 4.39
C LEU A 246 -0.86 -25.88 2.91
N PRO A 247 -1.61 -26.76 2.19
CA PRO A 247 -1.38 -26.96 0.75
C PRO A 247 -1.54 -25.66 -0.06
N VAL A 248 -2.48 -24.79 0.33
CA VAL A 248 -2.70 -23.48 -0.34
C VAL A 248 -1.51 -22.55 -0.08
N CYS A 249 -0.99 -22.52 1.16
CA CYS A 249 0.20 -21.76 1.51
C CYS A 249 1.43 -22.25 0.73
N LEU A 250 1.63 -23.56 0.64
CA LEU A 250 2.72 -24.16 -0.15
C LEU A 250 2.60 -23.82 -1.63
N TYR A 251 1.39 -23.86 -2.18
CA TYR A 251 1.14 -23.45 -3.56
C TYR A 251 1.46 -21.97 -3.80
N SER A 252 1.10 -21.09 -2.85
CA SER A 252 1.43 -19.67 -2.91
C SER A 252 2.95 -19.44 -2.93
N VAL A 253 3.71 -20.13 -2.07
CA VAL A 253 5.18 -20.05 -2.03
C VAL A 253 5.78 -20.60 -3.34
N TYR A 254 5.26 -21.73 -3.85
CA TYR A 254 5.68 -22.30 -5.13
C TYR A 254 5.49 -21.32 -6.29
N LEU A 255 4.34 -20.64 -6.39
CA LEU A 255 4.08 -19.64 -7.41
C LEU A 255 5.10 -18.47 -7.36
N GLN A 256 5.41 -17.98 -6.15
CA GLN A 256 6.37 -16.89 -5.96
C GLN A 256 7.78 -17.29 -6.41
N GLN A 257 8.20 -18.52 -6.11
CA GLN A 257 9.53 -19.03 -6.45
C GLN A 257 9.69 -19.34 -7.94
N THR A 258 8.69 -19.99 -8.55
CA THR A 258 8.83 -20.57 -9.91
C THR A 258 8.34 -19.64 -11.01
N LYS A 259 7.13 -19.09 -10.87
CA LYS A 259 6.50 -18.30 -11.92
C LYS A 259 6.84 -16.81 -11.83
N LEU A 260 6.69 -16.23 -10.64
CA LEU A 260 6.82 -14.78 -10.47
C LEU A 260 8.26 -14.36 -10.22
N LYS A 261 9.11 -15.27 -9.71
CA LYS A 261 10.52 -15.01 -9.34
C LYS A 261 10.69 -13.76 -8.46
N LYS A 262 9.65 -13.43 -7.70
CA LYS A 262 9.60 -12.32 -6.73
C LYS A 262 8.89 -12.77 -5.48
N TRP A 263 9.39 -12.32 -4.34
CA TRP A 263 8.88 -12.67 -3.02
C TRP A 263 7.92 -11.61 -2.50
N CYS A 264 6.77 -12.01 -2.01
CA CYS A 264 5.83 -11.16 -1.29
C CYS A 264 5.99 -11.39 0.22
N VAL A 265 6.56 -10.42 0.93
CA VAL A 265 6.79 -10.51 2.37
C VAL A 265 5.49 -10.77 3.13
N LEU A 266 4.41 -10.05 2.80
CA LEU A 266 3.11 -10.21 3.44
C LEU A 266 2.52 -11.62 3.24
N CYS A 267 2.68 -12.21 2.04
CA CYS A 267 2.23 -13.57 1.77
C CYS A 267 3.03 -14.61 2.57
N LEU A 268 4.33 -14.38 2.76
CA LEU A 268 5.18 -15.24 3.59
C LEU A 268 4.80 -15.14 5.07
N VAL A 269 4.50 -13.94 5.57
CA VAL A 269 3.99 -13.73 6.93
C VAL A 269 2.68 -14.50 7.13
N VAL A 270 1.72 -14.38 6.22
CA VAL A 270 0.46 -15.14 6.25
C VAL A 270 0.73 -16.65 6.31
N SER A 271 1.58 -17.18 5.43
CA SER A 271 1.91 -18.59 5.39
C SER A 271 2.58 -19.08 6.68
N SER A 272 3.47 -18.27 7.26
CA SER A 272 4.13 -18.59 8.54
C SER A 272 3.16 -18.59 9.73
N LEU A 273 2.16 -17.70 9.74
CA LEU A 273 1.12 -17.67 10.76
C LEU A 273 0.19 -18.88 10.68
N VAL A 274 -0.21 -19.29 9.47
CA VAL A 274 -0.99 -20.53 9.25
C VAL A 274 -0.21 -21.75 9.70
N LEU A 275 1.09 -21.81 9.38
CA LEU A 275 1.97 -22.89 9.84
C LEU A 275 2.07 -22.92 11.36
N ALA A 276 2.25 -21.76 12.03
CA ALA A 276 2.31 -21.66 13.48
C ALA A 276 1.01 -22.14 14.15
N GLN A 277 -0.17 -21.73 13.62
CA GLN A 277 -1.48 -22.25 14.11
C GLN A 277 -1.61 -23.76 13.91
N SER A 278 -1.13 -24.29 12.78
CA SER A 278 -1.15 -25.74 12.51
C SER A 278 -0.25 -26.52 13.47
N LEU A 279 0.95 -26.01 13.74
CA LEU A 279 1.89 -26.61 14.71
C LEU A 279 1.32 -26.59 16.13
N LEU A 280 0.70 -25.47 16.55
CA LEU A 280 -0.01 -25.40 17.84
C LEU A 280 -1.12 -26.44 17.93
N TYR A 281 -1.92 -26.60 16.88
CA TYR A 281 -2.97 -27.61 16.86
C TYR A 281 -2.44 -29.03 16.99
N VAL A 282 -1.40 -29.38 16.25
CA VAL A 282 -0.80 -30.73 16.30
C VAL A 282 -0.15 -30.99 17.67
N SER A 283 0.55 -29.99 18.24
CA SER A 283 1.24 -30.12 19.54
C SER A 283 0.28 -30.30 20.72
N TYR A 284 -0.96 -29.84 20.59
CA TYR A 284 -1.96 -29.84 21.67
C TYR A 284 -3.27 -30.51 21.24
N PHE A 285 -3.20 -31.44 20.30
CA PHE A 285 -4.36 -32.11 19.69
C PHE A 285 -5.32 -32.69 20.72
N ASP A 286 -4.82 -33.30 21.77
CA ASP A 286 -5.61 -33.94 22.84
C ASP A 286 -6.47 -32.95 23.64
N ASN A 287 -6.11 -31.67 23.64
CA ASN A 287 -6.83 -30.63 24.36
C ASN A 287 -7.96 -30.00 23.52
N PHE A 288 -7.96 -30.22 22.19
CA PHE A 288 -8.94 -29.61 21.29
C PHE A 288 -10.06 -30.58 20.90
N LYS A 289 -11.16 -30.54 21.65
CA LYS A 289 -12.36 -31.30 21.29
C LYS A 289 -13.20 -30.51 20.28
N ILE A 290 -13.40 -31.09 19.10
CA ILE A 290 -14.32 -30.54 18.10
C ILE A 290 -15.71 -31.08 18.43
N ASN A 291 -16.62 -30.22 18.88
CA ASN A 291 -18.01 -30.57 19.15
C ASN A 291 -18.94 -29.95 18.09
N LEU A 292 -20.15 -30.49 17.94
CA LEU A 292 -21.10 -30.02 16.94
C LEU A 292 -21.47 -28.55 17.13
N THR A 293 -21.55 -28.09 18.38
CA THR A 293 -21.85 -26.68 18.73
C THR A 293 -20.76 -25.75 18.16
N ALA A 294 -19.49 -26.12 18.31
CA ALA A 294 -18.37 -25.36 17.73
C ALA A 294 -18.47 -25.26 16.22
N VAL A 295 -18.79 -26.38 15.54
CA VAL A 295 -18.96 -26.42 14.07
C VAL A 295 -20.09 -25.48 13.63
N ILE A 296 -21.23 -25.54 14.29
CA ILE A 296 -22.39 -24.69 13.97
C ILE A 296 -22.01 -23.21 14.12
N HIS A 297 -21.43 -22.79 15.27
CA HIS A 297 -21.04 -21.40 15.50
C HIS A 297 -20.00 -20.91 14.47
N TYR A 298 -18.98 -21.73 14.19
CA TYR A 298 -17.96 -21.39 13.20
C TYR A 298 -18.58 -21.26 11.80
N SER A 299 -19.50 -22.13 11.42
CA SER A 299 -20.21 -22.08 10.14
C SER A 299 -21.08 -20.80 10.02
N ILE A 300 -21.77 -20.43 11.08
CA ILE A 300 -22.57 -19.18 11.12
C ILE A 300 -21.65 -17.97 10.95
N ILE A 301 -20.53 -17.90 11.70
CA ILE A 301 -19.56 -16.80 11.58
C ILE A 301 -19.00 -16.74 10.15
N THR A 302 -18.65 -17.90 9.57
CA THR A 302 -18.16 -18.00 8.19
C THR A 302 -19.17 -17.46 7.19
N ALA A 303 -20.45 -17.85 7.34
CA ALA A 303 -21.54 -17.37 6.49
C ALA A 303 -21.71 -15.84 6.58
N ILE A 304 -21.72 -15.29 7.81
CA ILE A 304 -21.85 -13.84 8.02
C ILE A 304 -20.65 -13.10 7.43
N CYS A 305 -19.41 -13.51 7.74
CA CYS A 305 -18.21 -12.87 7.22
C CYS A 305 -18.16 -12.91 5.69
N SER A 306 -18.52 -14.03 5.08
CA SER A 306 -18.58 -14.17 3.62
C SER A 306 -19.67 -13.29 3.01
N ALA A 307 -20.87 -13.27 3.62
CA ALA A 307 -21.99 -12.45 3.16
C ALA A 307 -21.69 -10.94 3.23
N LEU A 308 -20.86 -10.51 4.18
CA LEU A 308 -20.40 -9.12 4.28
C LEU A 308 -19.24 -8.83 3.33
N TRP A 309 -18.31 -9.77 3.15
CA TRP A 309 -17.10 -9.57 2.34
C TRP A 309 -17.40 -9.38 0.86
N PHE A 310 -18.23 -10.24 0.26
CA PHE A 310 -18.46 -10.19 -1.18
C PHE A 310 -19.09 -8.88 -1.66
N PRO A 311 -20.15 -8.32 -1.01
CA PRO A 311 -20.66 -7.01 -1.36
C PRO A 311 -19.62 -5.89 -1.12
N LEU A 312 -18.88 -5.95 0.00
CA LEU A 312 -17.85 -4.96 0.31
C LEU A 312 -16.75 -4.93 -0.74
N LYS A 313 -16.26 -6.10 -1.17
CA LYS A 313 -15.29 -6.23 -2.25
C LYS A 313 -15.81 -5.61 -3.55
N LYS A 314 -17.07 -5.88 -3.90
CA LYS A 314 -17.72 -5.30 -5.09
C LYS A 314 -17.75 -3.77 -5.01
N ILE A 315 -18.19 -3.21 -3.89
CA ILE A 315 -18.23 -1.75 -3.67
C ILE A 315 -16.83 -1.13 -3.78
N ILE A 316 -15.80 -1.77 -3.21
CA ILE A 316 -14.40 -1.30 -3.29
C ILE A 316 -13.93 -1.30 -4.76
N SER A 317 -14.21 -2.37 -5.50
CA SER A 317 -13.85 -2.49 -6.92
C SER A 317 -14.56 -1.46 -7.79
N GLU A 318 -15.87 -1.27 -7.59
CA GLU A 318 -16.67 -0.28 -8.33
C GLU A 318 -16.22 1.17 -8.04
N ARG A 319 -15.86 1.47 -6.78
CA ARG A 319 -15.31 2.78 -6.43
C ARG A 319 -13.99 3.05 -7.13
N LYS A 320 -13.11 2.05 -7.22
CA LYS A 320 -11.85 2.16 -7.95
C LYS A 320 -12.09 2.40 -9.44
N ASP A 321 -12.94 1.59 -10.08
CA ASP A 321 -13.31 1.74 -11.49
C ASP A 321 -13.90 3.13 -11.80
N LEU A 322 -14.77 3.63 -10.91
CA LEU A 322 -15.35 4.97 -11.05
C LEU A 322 -14.28 6.07 -10.89
N ALA A 323 -13.35 5.92 -9.95
CA ALA A 323 -12.26 6.87 -9.77
C ALA A 323 -11.35 6.91 -11.02
N ASP A 324 -11.00 5.75 -11.58
CA ASP A 324 -10.18 5.65 -12.79
C ASP A 324 -10.90 6.24 -14.01
N LYS A 325 -12.18 5.94 -14.20
CA LYS A 325 -13.02 6.55 -15.26
C LYS A 325 -13.16 8.07 -15.09
N ASN A 326 -13.30 8.56 -13.87
CA ASN A 326 -13.35 10.00 -13.61
C ASN A 326 -12.03 10.69 -13.95
N LYS A 327 -10.88 10.04 -13.70
CA LYS A 327 -9.57 10.56 -14.12
C LYS A 327 -9.43 10.62 -15.63
N GLU A 328 -9.82 9.57 -16.33
CA GLU A 328 -9.83 9.53 -17.80
C GLU A 328 -10.75 10.60 -18.39
N LEU A 329 -11.97 10.72 -17.85
CA LEU A 329 -12.93 11.73 -18.28
C LEU A 329 -12.43 13.16 -18.00
N SER A 330 -11.75 13.38 -16.89
CA SER A 330 -11.16 14.67 -16.56
C SER A 330 -10.01 15.02 -17.51
N ARG A 331 -9.16 14.05 -17.88
CA ARG A 331 -8.13 14.23 -18.91
C ARG A 331 -8.74 14.60 -20.26
N PHE A 332 -9.80 13.91 -20.64
CA PHE A 332 -10.52 14.20 -21.87
C PHE A 332 -11.11 15.61 -21.89
N LYS A 333 -11.83 16.00 -20.82
CA LYS A 333 -12.46 17.32 -20.69
C LYS A 333 -11.47 18.49 -20.65
N ARG A 334 -10.26 18.27 -20.13
CA ARG A 334 -9.21 19.30 -20.01
C ARG A 334 -8.29 19.35 -21.22
N ASN A 335 -8.48 18.47 -22.22
CA ASN A 335 -7.66 18.48 -23.43
C ASN A 335 -8.18 19.58 -24.39
N PHE A 336 -7.51 20.74 -24.35
CA PHE A 336 -7.87 21.89 -25.17
C PHE A 336 -7.77 21.61 -26.67
N ASN A 337 -6.77 20.87 -27.13
CA ASN A 337 -6.60 20.52 -28.54
C ASN A 337 -7.77 19.68 -29.07
N LEU A 338 -8.28 18.77 -28.23
CA LEU A 338 -9.45 17.97 -28.57
C LEU A 338 -10.73 18.83 -28.58
N PHE A 339 -10.87 19.77 -27.64
CA PHE A 339 -11.97 20.71 -27.58
C PHE A 339 -11.98 21.60 -28.83
N GLU A 340 -10.82 22.16 -29.20
CA GLU A 340 -10.65 23.00 -30.38
C GLU A 340 -11.00 22.21 -31.66
N PHE A 341 -10.49 20.98 -31.81
CA PHE A 341 -10.82 20.09 -32.92
C PHE A 341 -12.35 19.84 -33.03
N LEU A 342 -12.99 19.49 -31.91
CA LEU A 342 -14.42 19.21 -31.87
C LEU A 342 -15.29 20.48 -32.09
N SER A 343 -14.79 21.67 -31.73
CA SER A 343 -15.48 22.93 -31.91
C SER A 343 -15.24 23.56 -33.30
N SER A 344 -14.19 23.15 -34.01
CA SER A 344 -13.92 23.64 -35.37
C SER A 344 -14.78 22.99 -36.45
N ASP A 345 -15.45 21.88 -36.13
CA ASP A 345 -16.35 21.17 -37.03
C ASP A 345 -17.83 21.61 -36.89
N VAL A 346 -18.13 22.64 -36.09
CA VAL A 346 -19.44 23.26 -35.93
C VAL A 346 -19.45 24.66 -36.53
#